data_7d01956a376e8fcf1d5b2c80ecfbed97
#
_entry.id   7d01956a376e8fcf1d5b2c80ecfbed97
#
_cell.length_a   1.000
_cell.length_b   1.000
_cell.length_c   1.000
_cell.angle_alpha   90.00
_cell.angle_beta   90.00
_cell.angle_gamma   90.00
#
_symmetry.space_group_name_H-M   'P 1'
#
loop_
_entity.id
_entity.type
_entity.pdbx_description
1 polymer ?
#
loop_
_entity_poly.entity_id
_entity_poly.type
_entity_poly.pdbx_seq_one_letter_code
_entity_poly.pdbx_strand_id
1 'polypeptide(L)'
;MDGAGGGEMTAAVAFPQPSALFNDYSERLSAALREFDWTPVERLAHDLLDCWRTGRQVFLVGNGGSGGNANHLANDFLYPLSKTPGSGLKVHSLSSNPAIITCLANDEGYERIFSMQLAVLAREDDVLIVMSGSGNSPNILAALEEAKAIGMTSYALLGFSGGKAKALADVPIHFRVDDMQIAEDAQMIVGHMLLQWLYGQRDDVNALKIQAAELRRTWRRMKNT
;
A
#
# COMPACT_ATOMS: atom_id res chain seq x y z
N MET A 1 22.56 -5.05 -68.99
CA MET A 1 22.29 -6.14 -68.03
C MET A 1 21.79 -5.46 -66.76
N ASP A 2 20.46 -5.48 -66.64
CA ASP A 2 19.72 -4.82 -65.60
C ASP A 2 19.69 -5.70 -64.35
N GLY A 3 20.13 -5.15 -63.24
CA GLY A 3 20.04 -5.75 -61.92
C GLY A 3 19.14 -4.88 -61.02
N ALA A 4 17.80 -5.09 -61.15
CA ALA A 4 16.85 -4.49 -60.24
C ALA A 4 16.89 -5.25 -58.88
N GLY A 5 17.55 -4.67 -57.89
CA GLY A 5 17.45 -5.09 -56.53
C GLY A 5 16.12 -4.56 -55.92
N GLY A 6 15.09 -5.36 -55.92
CA GLY A 6 13.86 -5.08 -55.19
C GLY A 6 14.14 -5.18 -53.67
N GLY A 7 14.30 -4.05 -53.02
CA GLY A 7 14.26 -4.01 -51.54
C GLY A 7 12.86 -4.32 -51.08
N GLU A 8 12.67 -5.44 -50.39
CA GLU A 8 11.44 -5.68 -49.60
C GLU A 8 11.31 -4.58 -48.55
N MET A 9 10.35 -3.70 -48.77
CA MET A 9 9.91 -2.79 -47.70
C MET A 9 9.30 -3.65 -46.59
N THR A 10 10.02 -3.81 -45.52
CA THR A 10 9.46 -4.34 -44.26
C THR A 10 8.22 -3.53 -43.92
N ALA A 11 7.06 -4.20 -43.88
CA ALA A 11 5.79 -3.60 -43.51
C ALA A 11 5.98 -2.94 -42.14
N ALA A 12 5.77 -1.63 -42.08
CA ALA A 12 5.82 -0.90 -40.81
C ALA A 12 4.78 -1.51 -39.85
N VAL A 13 5.20 -1.92 -38.68
CA VAL A 13 4.30 -2.39 -37.63
C VAL A 13 3.34 -1.23 -37.31
N ALA A 14 2.06 -1.38 -37.69
CA ALA A 14 1.07 -0.37 -37.39
C ALA A 14 0.74 -0.41 -35.90
N PHE A 15 1.16 0.59 -35.17
CA PHE A 15 0.72 0.75 -33.79
C PHE A 15 -0.78 1.07 -33.72
N PRO A 16 -1.51 0.54 -32.74
CA PRO A 16 -2.92 0.87 -32.55
C PRO A 16 -3.09 2.38 -32.32
N GLN A 17 -4.23 2.93 -32.72
CA GLN A 17 -4.54 4.33 -32.44
C GLN A 17 -4.58 4.55 -30.93
N PRO A 18 -4.02 5.67 -30.39
CA PRO A 18 -3.98 5.92 -28.95
C PRO A 18 -5.35 5.82 -28.27
N SER A 19 -6.42 6.29 -28.90
CA SER A 19 -7.79 6.20 -28.40
C SER A 19 -8.29 4.76 -28.21
N ALA A 20 -7.92 3.85 -29.09
CA ALA A 20 -8.26 2.43 -28.95
C ALA A 20 -7.55 1.80 -27.75
N LEU A 21 -6.28 2.13 -27.53
CA LEU A 21 -5.51 1.69 -26.36
C LEU A 21 -6.10 2.25 -25.05
N PHE A 22 -6.49 3.53 -25.03
CA PHE A 22 -7.06 4.16 -23.84
C PHE A 22 -8.41 3.56 -23.46
N ASN A 23 -9.25 3.24 -24.44
CA ASN A 23 -10.52 2.55 -24.21
C ASN A 23 -10.30 1.14 -23.68
N ASP A 24 -9.42 0.35 -24.31
CA ASP A 24 -9.07 -1.00 -23.85
C ASP A 24 -8.54 -0.99 -22.40
N TYR A 25 -7.64 -0.08 -22.07
CA TYR A 25 -7.13 0.08 -20.72
C TYR A 25 -8.25 0.35 -19.70
N SER A 26 -9.14 1.30 -20.02
CA SER A 26 -10.27 1.67 -19.16
C SER A 26 -11.25 0.51 -18.96
N GLU A 27 -11.51 -0.27 -20.02
CA GLU A 27 -12.37 -1.45 -19.95
C GLU A 27 -11.77 -2.55 -19.08
N ARG A 28 -10.47 -2.86 -19.24
CA ARG A 28 -9.75 -3.86 -18.43
C ARG A 28 -9.71 -3.47 -16.96
N LEU A 29 -9.41 -2.21 -16.65
CA LEU A 29 -9.43 -1.70 -15.27
C LEU A 29 -10.84 -1.79 -14.68
N SER A 30 -11.86 -1.35 -15.41
CA SER A 30 -13.25 -1.42 -14.95
C SER A 30 -13.74 -2.85 -14.73
N ALA A 31 -13.31 -3.81 -15.57
CA ALA A 31 -13.62 -5.22 -15.41
C ALA A 31 -12.97 -5.78 -14.13
N ALA A 32 -11.67 -5.51 -13.94
CA ALA A 32 -10.93 -5.94 -12.75
C ALA A 32 -11.58 -5.48 -11.44
N LEU A 33 -12.07 -4.23 -11.41
CA LEU A 33 -12.75 -3.68 -10.22
C LEU A 33 -14.14 -4.27 -9.99
N ARG A 34 -14.90 -4.55 -11.07
CA ARG A 34 -16.26 -5.13 -10.98
C ARG A 34 -16.29 -6.57 -10.52
N GLU A 35 -15.29 -7.36 -10.95
CA GLU A 35 -15.20 -8.79 -10.63
C GLU A 35 -14.53 -9.07 -9.29
N PHE A 36 -14.01 -8.04 -8.64
CA PHE A 36 -13.26 -8.19 -7.39
C PHE A 36 -14.20 -8.44 -6.20
N ASP A 37 -13.84 -9.41 -5.36
CA ASP A 37 -14.47 -9.62 -4.05
C ASP A 37 -13.91 -8.61 -3.04
N TRP A 38 -14.74 -7.67 -2.61
CA TRP A 38 -14.35 -6.57 -1.73
C TRP A 38 -14.20 -6.96 -0.26
N THR A 39 -14.57 -8.17 0.14
CA THR A 39 -14.49 -8.65 1.55
C THR A 39 -13.12 -8.44 2.20
N PRO A 40 -11.97 -8.72 1.54
CA PRO A 40 -10.65 -8.44 2.13
C PRO A 40 -10.37 -6.94 2.33
N VAL A 41 -10.92 -6.08 1.47
CA VAL A 41 -10.78 -4.61 1.59
C VAL A 41 -11.67 -4.07 2.71
N GLU A 42 -12.86 -4.60 2.89
CA GLU A 42 -13.74 -4.28 4.04
C GLU A 42 -13.06 -4.63 5.36
N ARG A 43 -12.41 -5.80 5.45
CA ARG A 43 -11.62 -6.16 6.62
C ARG A 43 -10.48 -5.17 6.87
N LEU A 44 -9.72 -4.80 5.84
CA LEU A 44 -8.67 -3.77 5.94
C LEU A 44 -9.23 -2.43 6.42
N ALA A 45 -10.40 -2.01 5.92
CA ALA A 45 -11.05 -0.76 6.34
C ALA A 45 -11.32 -0.76 7.85
N HIS A 46 -11.86 -1.85 8.40
CA HIS A 46 -12.12 -1.98 9.83
C HIS A 46 -10.83 -2.01 10.66
N ASP A 47 -9.80 -2.72 10.23
CA ASP A 47 -8.51 -2.78 10.93
C ASP A 47 -7.81 -1.41 10.92
N LEU A 48 -7.89 -0.65 9.82
CA LEU A 48 -7.38 0.73 9.76
C LEU A 48 -8.15 1.67 10.69
N LEU A 49 -9.48 1.57 10.77
CA LEU A 49 -10.29 2.34 11.70
C LEU A 49 -9.91 2.02 13.15
N ASP A 50 -9.67 0.76 13.44
CA ASP A 50 -9.28 0.31 14.77
C ASP A 50 -7.86 0.79 15.14
N CYS A 51 -6.91 0.72 14.21
CA CYS A 51 -5.59 1.35 14.38
C CYS A 51 -5.71 2.86 14.65
N TRP A 52 -6.60 3.54 13.93
CA TRP A 52 -6.81 4.97 14.11
C TRP A 52 -7.43 5.32 15.47
N ARG A 53 -8.40 4.53 15.95
CA ARG A 53 -9.03 4.70 17.28
C ARG A 53 -8.07 4.40 18.42
N THR A 54 -7.32 3.32 18.33
CA THR A 54 -6.44 2.82 19.40
C THR A 54 -5.06 3.47 19.41
N GLY A 55 -4.65 4.08 18.28
CA GLY A 55 -3.33 4.68 18.11
C GLY A 55 -2.24 3.65 17.75
N ARG A 56 -2.62 2.45 17.28
CA ARG A 56 -1.72 1.49 16.62
C ARG A 56 -1.19 2.07 15.32
N GLN A 57 -0.12 1.51 14.82
CA GLN A 57 0.59 2.02 13.64
C GLN A 57 0.26 1.19 12.41
N VAL A 58 0.36 1.84 11.26
CA VAL A 58 0.23 1.21 9.94
C VAL A 58 1.51 1.43 9.15
N PHE A 59 2.07 0.38 8.60
CA PHE A 59 3.27 0.42 7.78
C PHE A 59 2.93 0.07 6.33
N LEU A 60 3.40 0.88 5.40
CA LEU A 60 3.21 0.71 3.97
C LEU A 60 4.57 0.43 3.32
N VAL A 61 4.65 -0.58 2.47
CA VAL A 61 5.87 -0.93 1.73
C VAL A 61 5.56 -1.25 0.27
N GLY A 62 6.48 -0.89 -0.61
CA GLY A 62 6.42 -1.21 -2.03
C GLY A 62 7.71 -0.84 -2.74
N ASN A 63 7.96 -1.42 -3.91
CA ASN A 63 9.09 -1.08 -4.78
C ASN A 63 8.59 -0.23 -5.96
N GLY A 64 9.45 0.62 -6.51
CA GLY A 64 9.16 1.38 -7.74
C GLY A 64 7.84 2.16 -7.65
N GLY A 65 6.92 1.94 -8.59
CA GLY A 65 5.60 2.56 -8.63
C GLY A 65 4.76 2.20 -7.40
N SER A 66 4.77 0.95 -6.96
CA SER A 66 4.11 0.53 -5.70
C SER A 66 4.71 1.23 -4.47
N GLY A 67 6.01 1.58 -4.47
CA GLY A 67 6.64 2.42 -3.43
C GLY A 67 6.15 3.87 -3.49
N GLY A 68 5.94 4.40 -4.70
CA GLY A 68 5.29 5.69 -4.91
C GLY A 68 3.86 5.71 -4.34
N ASN A 69 3.09 4.66 -4.60
CA ASN A 69 1.74 4.48 -4.04
C ASN A 69 1.76 4.43 -2.51
N ALA A 70 2.72 3.70 -1.91
CA ALA A 70 2.90 3.64 -0.46
C ALA A 70 3.17 5.02 0.14
N ASN A 71 4.02 5.83 -0.50
CA ASN A 71 4.32 7.21 -0.07
C ASN A 71 3.10 8.11 -0.15
N HIS A 72 2.34 8.03 -1.25
CA HIS A 72 1.12 8.80 -1.45
C HIS A 72 0.07 8.49 -0.39
N LEU A 73 -0.24 7.21 -0.19
CA LEU A 73 -1.23 6.78 0.78
C LEU A 73 -0.81 7.08 2.23
N ALA A 74 0.49 7.03 2.55
CA ALA A 74 0.97 7.45 3.85
C ALA A 74 0.68 8.94 4.12
N ASN A 75 0.87 9.82 3.12
CA ASN A 75 0.46 11.22 3.23
C ASN A 75 -1.05 11.37 3.48
N ASP A 76 -1.87 10.66 2.72
CA ASP A 76 -3.32 10.77 2.78
C ASP A 76 -3.89 10.33 4.12
N PHE A 77 -3.43 9.22 4.66
CA PHE A 77 -3.87 8.72 5.96
C PHE A 77 -3.31 9.52 7.14
N LEU A 78 -2.13 10.13 7.00
CA LEU A 78 -1.52 10.92 8.06
C LEU A 78 -2.26 12.24 8.31
N TYR A 79 -2.51 13.03 7.28
CA TYR A 79 -3.02 14.41 7.39
C TYR A 79 -4.40 14.61 6.77
N PRO A 80 -4.66 14.36 5.47
CA PRO A 80 -5.95 14.63 4.85
C PRO A 80 -7.12 13.92 5.52
N LEU A 81 -6.87 12.77 6.11
CA LEU A 81 -7.88 11.94 6.78
C LEU A 81 -8.65 12.69 7.86
N SER A 82 -8.00 13.54 8.65
CA SER A 82 -8.68 14.25 9.76
C SER A 82 -8.56 15.76 9.71
N LYS A 83 -7.44 16.32 9.27
CA LYS A 83 -7.09 17.75 9.31
C LYS A 83 -7.10 18.39 10.70
N THR A 84 -7.36 17.60 11.75
CA THR A 84 -7.29 18.06 13.15
C THR A 84 -5.88 17.76 13.69
N PRO A 85 -5.17 18.73 14.30
CA PRO A 85 -3.82 18.50 14.81
C PRO A 85 -3.74 17.30 15.76
N GLY A 86 -2.83 16.37 15.46
CA GLY A 86 -2.58 15.17 16.27
C GLY A 86 -3.63 14.06 16.17
N SER A 87 -4.61 14.17 15.28
CA SER A 87 -5.68 13.18 15.15
C SER A 87 -5.59 12.27 13.93
N GLY A 88 -4.61 12.44 13.03
CA GLY A 88 -4.38 11.54 11.90
C GLY A 88 -4.08 10.10 12.30
N LEU A 89 -4.12 9.18 11.34
CA LEU A 89 -3.66 7.81 11.52
C LEU A 89 -2.13 7.80 11.63
N LYS A 90 -1.59 7.00 12.53
CA LYS A 90 -0.14 6.80 12.62
C LYS A 90 0.29 5.87 11.50
N VAL A 91 0.75 6.42 10.41
CA VAL A 91 1.13 5.68 9.21
C VAL A 91 2.55 6.02 8.79
N HIS A 92 3.28 5.01 8.33
CA HIS A 92 4.66 5.11 7.88
C HIS A 92 4.83 4.42 6.54
N SER A 93 5.31 5.14 5.53
CA SER A 93 5.86 4.48 4.35
C SER A 93 7.34 4.19 4.56
N LEU A 94 7.70 2.91 4.58
CA LEU A 94 9.10 2.48 4.70
C LEU A 94 9.88 2.65 3.39
N SER A 95 9.19 3.01 2.31
CA SER A 95 9.78 3.37 1.01
C SER A 95 10.16 4.86 0.91
N SER A 96 9.92 5.68 1.95
CA SER A 96 10.01 7.14 1.85
C SER A 96 11.39 7.73 2.17
N ASN A 97 12.25 7.02 2.92
CA ASN A 97 13.54 7.54 3.33
C ASN A 97 14.69 6.92 2.50
N PRO A 98 15.20 7.60 1.46
CA PRO A 98 16.25 7.05 0.60
C PRO A 98 17.57 6.80 1.34
N ALA A 99 17.88 7.56 2.41
CA ALA A 99 19.08 7.34 3.18
C ALA A 99 19.04 6.01 3.94
N ILE A 100 17.91 5.68 4.57
CA ILE A 100 17.73 4.37 5.22
C ILE A 100 17.77 3.24 4.19
N ILE A 101 17.05 3.39 3.08
CA ILE A 101 17.00 2.35 2.02
C ILE A 101 18.39 2.07 1.48
N THR A 102 19.16 3.11 1.13
CA THR A 102 20.50 2.92 0.54
C THR A 102 21.51 2.40 1.56
N CYS A 103 21.43 2.82 2.83
CA CYS A 103 22.27 2.28 3.89
C CYS A 103 21.99 0.78 4.10
N LEU A 104 20.75 0.41 4.34
CA LEU A 104 20.40 -1.00 4.54
C LEU A 104 20.68 -1.87 3.31
N ALA A 105 20.45 -1.35 2.09
CA ALA A 105 20.76 -2.08 0.87
C ALA A 105 22.26 -2.34 0.72
N ASN A 106 23.13 -1.40 1.14
CA ASN A 106 24.58 -1.54 1.08
C ASN A 106 25.11 -2.48 2.17
N ASP A 107 24.59 -2.41 3.38
CA ASP A 107 25.13 -3.07 4.56
C ASP A 107 24.52 -4.45 4.80
N GLU A 108 23.22 -4.63 4.53
CA GLU A 108 22.44 -5.83 4.86
C GLU A 108 21.85 -6.56 3.64
N GLY A 109 21.87 -5.90 2.47
CA GLY A 109 21.23 -6.38 1.25
C GLY A 109 19.86 -5.78 0.99
N TYR A 110 19.52 -5.65 -0.30
CA TYR A 110 18.26 -5.04 -0.74
C TYR A 110 17.01 -5.78 -0.25
N GLU A 111 17.10 -7.06 -0.03
CA GLU A 111 16.02 -7.91 0.51
C GLU A 111 15.63 -7.53 1.94
N ARG A 112 16.49 -6.85 2.69
CA ARG A 112 16.25 -6.51 4.10
C ARG A 112 15.81 -5.08 4.35
N ILE A 113 15.72 -4.24 3.32
CA ILE A 113 15.44 -2.79 3.47
C ILE A 113 14.12 -2.47 4.20
N PHE A 114 13.13 -3.35 4.18
CA PHE A 114 11.85 -3.16 4.88
C PHE A 114 11.79 -3.92 6.20
N SER A 115 12.23 -5.18 6.23
CA SER A 115 12.20 -6.01 7.45
C SER A 115 13.03 -5.39 8.58
N MET A 116 14.21 -4.84 8.29
CA MET A 116 15.03 -4.16 9.30
C MET A 116 14.38 -2.90 9.88
N GLN A 117 13.61 -2.17 9.08
CA GLN A 117 12.85 -1.02 9.58
C GLN A 117 11.67 -1.46 10.45
N LEU A 118 10.95 -2.53 10.06
CA LEU A 118 9.86 -3.10 10.85
C LEU A 118 10.37 -3.57 12.22
N ALA A 119 11.48 -4.31 12.27
CA ALA A 119 12.08 -4.80 13.50
C ALA A 119 12.36 -3.68 14.54
N VAL A 120 12.61 -2.45 14.08
CA VAL A 120 12.85 -1.28 14.97
C VAL A 120 11.57 -0.55 15.33
N LEU A 121 10.66 -0.38 14.38
CA LEU A 121 9.55 0.57 14.49
C LEU A 121 8.22 -0.08 14.88
N ALA A 122 7.99 -1.31 14.42
CA ALA A 122 6.70 -1.99 14.57
C ALA A 122 6.57 -2.69 15.93
N ARG A 123 5.34 -2.96 16.31
CA ARG A 123 4.94 -3.69 17.52
C ARG A 123 3.86 -4.71 17.18
N GLU A 124 3.63 -5.63 18.10
CA GLU A 124 2.48 -6.51 18.08
C GLU A 124 1.17 -5.72 17.86
N ASP A 125 0.24 -6.28 17.11
CA ASP A 125 -1.04 -5.69 16.70
C ASP A 125 -0.97 -4.51 15.72
N ASP A 126 0.21 -4.01 15.34
CA ASP A 126 0.33 -3.04 14.23
C ASP A 126 -0.06 -3.70 12.89
N VAL A 127 -0.32 -2.90 11.88
CA VAL A 127 -0.73 -3.38 10.55
C VAL A 127 0.37 -3.13 9.52
N LEU A 128 0.70 -4.16 8.73
CA LEU A 128 1.53 -4.06 7.55
C LEU A 128 0.68 -4.16 6.28
N ILE A 129 0.87 -3.23 5.35
CA ILE A 129 0.29 -3.30 4.00
C ILE A 129 1.43 -3.33 2.99
N VAL A 130 1.62 -4.46 2.33
CA VAL A 130 2.57 -4.58 1.22
C VAL A 130 1.87 -4.34 -0.11
N MET A 131 2.52 -3.60 -1.00
CA MET A 131 2.08 -3.33 -2.36
C MET A 131 3.07 -3.92 -3.35
N SER A 132 2.63 -4.88 -4.17
CA SER A 132 3.50 -5.55 -5.13
C SER A 132 2.70 -6.13 -6.28
N GLY A 133 2.93 -5.67 -7.51
CA GLY A 133 2.30 -6.26 -8.69
C GLY A 133 2.62 -7.76 -8.78
N SER A 134 3.88 -8.16 -8.74
CA SER A 134 4.29 -9.56 -8.90
C SER A 134 4.11 -10.45 -7.66
N GLY A 135 4.16 -9.87 -6.45
CA GLY A 135 4.15 -10.61 -5.19
C GLY A 135 5.36 -11.51 -4.93
N ASN A 136 6.49 -11.29 -5.65
CA ASN A 136 7.67 -12.15 -5.55
C ASN A 136 8.96 -11.43 -5.13
N SER A 137 8.93 -10.12 -4.93
CA SER A 137 10.12 -9.34 -4.55
C SER A 137 10.65 -9.80 -3.20
N PRO A 138 11.96 -10.15 -3.08
CA PRO A 138 12.53 -10.70 -1.84
C PRO A 138 12.32 -9.80 -0.61
N ASN A 139 12.45 -8.48 -0.77
CA ASN A 139 12.22 -7.51 0.32
C ASN A 139 10.76 -7.43 0.79
N ILE A 140 9.78 -7.68 -0.11
CA ILE A 140 8.35 -7.78 0.23
C ILE A 140 8.10 -9.07 1.02
N LEU A 141 8.69 -10.19 0.61
CA LEU A 141 8.55 -11.46 1.33
C LEU A 141 9.19 -11.39 2.72
N ALA A 142 10.40 -10.84 2.82
CA ALA A 142 11.07 -10.62 4.10
C ALA A 142 10.28 -9.68 5.05
N ALA A 143 9.62 -8.65 4.50
CA ALA A 143 8.74 -7.79 5.30
C ALA A 143 7.51 -8.54 5.85
N LEU A 144 6.91 -9.43 5.07
CA LEU A 144 5.78 -10.26 5.52
C LEU A 144 6.22 -11.28 6.60
N GLU A 145 7.38 -11.89 6.44
CA GLU A 145 7.95 -12.81 7.43
C GLU A 145 8.26 -12.08 8.74
N GLU A 146 8.84 -10.90 8.68
CA GLU A 146 9.13 -10.06 9.86
C GLU A 146 7.85 -9.60 10.56
N ALA A 147 6.83 -9.15 9.81
CA ALA A 147 5.53 -8.78 10.36
C ALA A 147 4.89 -9.94 11.13
N LYS A 148 4.96 -11.15 10.58
CA LYS A 148 4.47 -12.36 11.26
C LYS A 148 5.26 -12.65 12.54
N ALA A 149 6.57 -12.49 12.53
CA ALA A 149 7.42 -12.71 13.70
C ALA A 149 7.13 -11.69 14.82
N ILE A 150 6.80 -10.45 14.49
CA ILE A 150 6.41 -9.39 15.42
C ILE A 150 4.99 -9.60 15.97
N GLY A 151 4.10 -10.29 15.26
CA GLY A 151 2.68 -10.42 15.61
C GLY A 151 1.81 -9.30 15.02
N MET A 152 2.21 -8.74 13.88
CA MET A 152 1.41 -7.79 13.11
C MET A 152 0.34 -8.51 12.28
N THR A 153 -0.73 -7.79 11.92
CA THR A 153 -1.65 -8.24 10.86
C THR A 153 -1.13 -7.73 9.51
N SER A 154 -0.97 -8.63 8.54
CA SER A 154 -0.42 -8.31 7.22
C SER A 154 -1.44 -8.39 6.09
N TYR A 155 -1.45 -7.35 5.24
CA TYR A 155 -2.23 -7.25 4.01
C TYR A 155 -1.30 -7.19 2.81
N ALA A 156 -1.69 -7.81 1.69
CA ALA A 156 -0.91 -7.73 0.46
C ALA A 156 -1.80 -7.34 -0.74
N LEU A 157 -1.57 -6.14 -1.31
CA LEU A 157 -2.22 -5.67 -2.53
C LEU A 157 -1.40 -6.17 -3.73
N LEU A 158 -1.97 -7.11 -4.47
CA LEU A 158 -1.26 -7.93 -5.45
C LEU A 158 -1.92 -7.89 -6.82
N GLY A 159 -1.10 -8.00 -7.87
CA GLY A 159 -1.49 -8.25 -9.25
C GLY A 159 -1.07 -9.65 -9.73
N PHE A 160 -1.06 -9.88 -11.04
CA PHE A 160 -0.64 -11.10 -11.71
C PHE A 160 -1.19 -12.37 -11.04
N SER A 161 -0.34 -13.32 -10.70
CA SER A 161 -0.71 -14.54 -9.95
C SER A 161 -0.77 -14.33 -8.43
N GLY A 162 -0.36 -13.16 -7.93
CA GLY A 162 -0.21 -12.88 -6.51
C GLY A 162 1.12 -13.35 -5.92
N GLY A 163 1.89 -14.16 -6.63
CA GLY A 163 3.19 -14.66 -6.23
C GLY A 163 3.20 -15.37 -4.87
N LYS A 164 4.37 -15.43 -4.24
CA LYS A 164 4.55 -16.01 -2.90
C LYS A 164 3.90 -15.16 -1.80
N ALA A 165 3.83 -13.84 -2.00
CA ALA A 165 3.23 -12.92 -1.03
C ALA A 165 1.76 -13.24 -0.75
N LYS A 166 1.01 -13.78 -1.75
CA LYS A 166 -0.38 -14.20 -1.57
C LYS A 166 -0.57 -15.28 -0.50
N ALA A 167 0.40 -16.20 -0.36
CA ALA A 167 0.33 -17.25 0.63
C ALA A 167 0.93 -16.85 1.99
N LEU A 168 1.79 -15.83 2.02
CA LEU A 168 2.45 -15.35 3.23
C LEU A 168 1.65 -14.33 4.00
N ALA A 169 0.92 -13.46 3.31
CA ALA A 169 0.08 -12.44 3.95
C ALA A 169 -1.14 -13.07 4.64
N ASP A 170 -1.54 -12.52 5.79
CA ASP A 170 -2.76 -12.94 6.49
C ASP A 170 -4.01 -12.67 5.66
N VAL A 171 -4.02 -11.56 4.93
CA VAL A 171 -5.13 -11.14 4.07
C VAL A 171 -4.63 -10.68 2.70
N PRO A 172 -4.65 -11.53 1.68
CA PRO A 172 -4.34 -11.12 0.32
C PRO A 172 -5.51 -10.35 -0.31
N ILE A 173 -5.23 -9.17 -0.87
CA ILE A 173 -6.11 -8.35 -1.72
C ILE A 173 -5.57 -8.50 -3.14
N HIS A 174 -6.09 -9.47 -3.90
CA HIS A 174 -5.47 -9.93 -5.13
C HIS A 174 -6.32 -9.65 -6.36
N PHE A 175 -5.94 -8.64 -7.13
CA PHE A 175 -6.49 -8.37 -8.47
C PHE A 175 -5.80 -9.28 -9.49
N ARG A 176 -6.57 -10.17 -10.12
CA ARG A 176 -6.05 -11.11 -11.12
C ARG A 176 -5.89 -10.43 -12.48
N VAL A 177 -4.94 -9.49 -12.56
CA VAL A 177 -4.65 -8.74 -13.78
C VAL A 177 -3.19 -8.97 -14.19
N ASP A 178 -2.96 -9.32 -15.43
CA ASP A 178 -1.61 -9.54 -16.01
C ASP A 178 -1.13 -8.23 -16.67
N ASP A 179 -1.15 -7.14 -15.89
CA ASP A 179 -0.77 -5.80 -16.30
C ASP A 179 -0.28 -5.02 -15.09
N MET A 180 0.98 -4.56 -15.13
CA MET A 180 1.61 -3.88 -14.00
C MET A 180 0.93 -2.54 -13.69
N GLN A 181 0.58 -1.77 -14.72
CA GLN A 181 -0.02 -0.46 -14.56
C GLN A 181 -1.42 -0.58 -13.94
N ILE A 182 -2.24 -1.51 -14.42
CA ILE A 182 -3.56 -1.79 -13.83
C ILE A 182 -3.45 -2.29 -12.39
N ALA A 183 -2.43 -3.12 -12.09
CA ALA A 183 -2.19 -3.58 -10.73
C ALA A 183 -1.82 -2.42 -9.80
N GLU A 184 -0.98 -1.48 -10.25
CA GLU A 184 -0.60 -0.28 -9.48
C GLU A 184 -1.77 0.71 -9.35
N ASP A 185 -2.58 0.90 -10.39
CA ASP A 185 -3.80 1.70 -10.33
C ASP A 185 -4.80 1.11 -9.33
N ALA A 186 -5.00 -0.21 -9.33
CA ALA A 186 -5.87 -0.88 -8.35
C ALA A 186 -5.41 -0.64 -6.90
N GLN A 187 -4.09 -0.62 -6.63
CA GLN A 187 -3.56 -0.27 -5.31
C GLN A 187 -4.00 1.13 -4.88
N MET A 188 -3.89 2.10 -5.79
CA MET A 188 -4.29 3.49 -5.51
C MET A 188 -5.81 3.63 -5.35
N ILE A 189 -6.59 2.96 -6.19
CA ILE A 189 -8.06 2.98 -6.12
C ILE A 189 -8.52 2.43 -4.77
N VAL A 190 -8.00 1.27 -4.34
CA VAL A 190 -8.27 0.70 -3.01
C VAL A 190 -7.90 1.68 -1.91
N GLY A 191 -6.71 2.28 -1.96
CA GLY A 191 -6.26 3.28 -0.98
C GLY A 191 -7.20 4.49 -0.89
N HIS A 192 -7.64 5.03 -2.01
CA HIS A 192 -8.57 6.16 -2.04
C HIS A 192 -9.98 5.79 -1.58
N MET A 193 -10.48 4.58 -1.87
CA MET A 193 -11.75 4.09 -1.34
C MET A 193 -11.70 3.97 0.19
N LEU A 194 -10.60 3.43 0.72
CA LEU A 194 -10.35 3.35 2.16
C LEU A 194 -10.29 4.74 2.80
N LEU A 195 -9.58 5.69 2.18
CA LEU A 195 -9.50 7.07 2.65
C LEU A 195 -10.89 7.72 2.75
N GLN A 196 -11.71 7.59 1.70
CA GLN A 196 -13.07 8.18 1.68
C GLN A 196 -13.96 7.56 2.76
N TRP A 197 -13.91 6.25 2.94
CA TRP A 197 -14.68 5.57 3.97
C TRP A 197 -14.24 5.98 5.37
N LEU A 198 -12.93 6.00 5.65
CA LEU A 198 -12.37 6.44 6.92
C LEU A 198 -12.67 7.92 7.20
N TYR A 199 -12.62 8.77 6.17
CA TYR A 199 -12.96 10.19 6.32
C TYR A 199 -14.40 10.40 6.82
N GLY A 200 -15.33 9.51 6.46
CA GLY A 200 -16.69 9.49 7.01
C GLY A 200 -16.76 9.21 8.52
N GLN A 201 -15.73 8.56 9.10
CA GLN A 201 -15.65 8.21 10.53
C GLN A 201 -14.90 9.25 11.38
N ARG A 202 -14.38 10.33 10.79
CA ARG A 202 -13.45 11.26 11.44
C ARG A 202 -13.99 11.96 12.67
N ASP A 203 -15.28 12.31 12.67
CA ASP A 203 -15.88 13.08 13.76
C ASP A 203 -15.99 12.23 15.03
N ASP A 204 -16.36 10.95 14.89
CA ASP A 204 -16.40 9.98 15.98
C ASP A 204 -15.00 9.71 16.55
N VAL A 205 -14.00 9.51 15.66
CA VAL A 205 -12.62 9.26 16.09
C VAL A 205 -12.02 10.49 16.77
N ASN A 206 -12.29 11.70 16.26
CA ASN A 206 -11.83 12.94 16.87
C ASN A 206 -12.44 13.15 18.26
N ALA A 207 -13.74 12.88 18.43
CA ALA A 207 -14.41 12.96 19.73
C ALA A 207 -13.75 12.01 20.75
N LEU A 208 -13.51 10.76 20.38
CA LEU A 208 -12.82 9.78 21.23
C LEU A 208 -11.42 10.23 21.63
N LYS A 209 -10.64 10.78 20.68
CA LYS A 209 -9.27 11.25 20.95
C LYS A 209 -9.25 12.47 21.87
N ILE A 210 -10.19 13.42 21.73
CA ILE A 210 -10.34 14.58 22.61
C ILE A 210 -10.65 14.11 24.03
N GLN A 211 -11.66 13.25 24.20
CA GLN A 211 -12.03 12.69 25.51
C GLN A 211 -10.86 11.98 26.18
N ALA A 212 -10.11 11.15 25.44
CA ALA A 212 -8.94 10.46 25.97
C ALA A 212 -7.82 11.42 26.37
N ALA A 213 -7.65 12.54 25.67
CA ALA A 213 -6.67 13.56 26.00
C ALA A 213 -7.05 14.33 27.27
N GLU A 214 -8.33 14.64 27.46
CA GLU A 214 -8.85 15.30 28.68
C GLU A 214 -8.71 14.41 29.92
N LEU A 215 -9.05 13.12 29.81
CA LEU A 215 -8.85 12.15 30.89
C LEU A 215 -7.37 12.06 31.31
N ARG A 216 -6.43 12.03 30.34
CA ARG A 216 -4.98 12.02 30.63
C ARG A 216 -4.53 13.30 31.31
N ARG A 217 -5.06 14.48 30.94
CA ARG A 217 -4.72 15.77 31.59
C ARG A 217 -5.22 15.79 33.03
N THR A 218 -6.45 15.34 33.28
CA THR A 218 -7.04 15.28 34.62
C THR A 218 -6.24 14.34 35.53
N TRP A 219 -5.90 13.14 35.04
CA TRP A 219 -5.11 12.17 35.80
C TRP A 219 -3.70 12.69 36.16
N ARG A 220 -3.03 13.39 35.23
CA ARG A 220 -1.71 14.03 35.53
C ARG A 220 -1.82 15.14 36.61
N ARG A 221 -2.90 15.91 36.59
CA ARG A 221 -3.15 16.92 37.62
C ARG A 221 -3.32 16.29 39.03
N MET A 222 -4.11 15.21 39.09
CA MET A 222 -4.34 14.48 40.34
C MET A 222 -3.08 13.81 40.93
N LYS A 223 -2.11 13.42 40.11
CA LYS A 223 -0.84 12.85 40.58
C LYS A 223 0.17 13.87 41.05
N ASN A 224 0.02 15.13 40.69
CA ASN A 224 0.92 16.22 41.05
C ASN A 224 0.37 17.07 42.22
N THR A 225 -0.75 16.72 42.82
CA THR A 225 -1.31 17.18 44.08
C THR A 225 -1.11 16.12 45.18
#